data_70ca6299f84b8ed2f364e77237d7b80b
#
_entry.id   70ca6299f84b8ed2f364e77237d7b80b
#
_cell.length_a   1.000
_cell.length_b   1.000
_cell.length_c   1.000
_cell.angle_alpha   90.00
_cell.angle_beta   90.00
_cell.angle_gamma   90.00
#
_symmetry.space_group_name_H-M   'P 1'
#
loop_
_entity.id
_entity.type
_entity.pdbx_description
1 polymer ?
#
loop_
_entity_poly.entity_id
_entity_poly.type
_entity_poly.pdbx_seq_one_letter_code
_entity_poly.pdbx_strand_id
1 'polypeptide(L)'
;MFANNGGGVRGDLAAVVRAILLDAEARGPTKTAPDFGHLKEPVLIVTGLIRALSGVTDGANLEVVTGNLGQRPYYSPTVFNYFMPDAKVPGTAILGPEFGIHTTVTAIGRANLVYALVYGGYAPNTTIPTATGTRLFLQQFESLADNPAAMVTQVNQVLAGGQFPAALEPTIVTAVNAVAASSPITDGQRTARARMAVYLMASSYDYQVQR
;
A
#
# COMPACT_ATOMS: atom_id res chain seq x y z
N MET A 1 -30.37 -12.66 -10.46
CA MET A 1 -30.89 -12.19 -9.15
C MET A 1 -31.92 -11.06 -9.28
N PHE A 2 -31.73 -10.00 -10.07
CA PHE A 2 -32.70 -8.90 -10.17
C PHE A 2 -34.06 -9.33 -10.72
N ALA A 3 -34.11 -10.16 -11.76
CA ALA A 3 -35.35 -10.62 -12.37
C ALA A 3 -36.11 -11.64 -11.50
N ASN A 4 -35.38 -12.43 -10.73
CA ASN A 4 -35.90 -13.43 -9.80
C ASN A 4 -34.83 -13.70 -8.73
N ASN A 5 -35.14 -13.54 -7.46
CA ASN A 5 -34.24 -13.76 -6.35
C ASN A 5 -34.04 -15.25 -5.95
N GLY A 6 -34.65 -16.18 -6.70
CA GLY A 6 -34.74 -17.60 -6.38
C GLY A 6 -36.07 -18.00 -5.72
N GLY A 7 -36.80 -17.03 -5.17
CA GLY A 7 -38.13 -17.19 -4.59
C GLY A 7 -39.27 -16.57 -5.41
N GLY A 8 -39.02 -16.21 -6.67
CA GLY A 8 -40.00 -15.63 -7.59
C GLY A 8 -40.20 -14.13 -7.46
N VAL A 9 -39.43 -13.44 -6.62
CA VAL A 9 -39.55 -11.98 -6.42
C VAL A 9 -38.59 -11.24 -7.35
N ARG A 10 -39.14 -10.31 -8.12
CA ARG A 10 -38.37 -9.36 -8.95
C ARG A 10 -38.02 -8.09 -8.15
N GLY A 11 -36.81 -7.57 -8.34
CA GLY A 11 -36.39 -6.31 -7.74
C GLY A 11 -35.94 -6.42 -6.28
N ASP A 12 -35.68 -7.63 -5.79
CA ASP A 12 -35.08 -7.85 -4.47
C ASP A 12 -33.61 -7.38 -4.49
N LEU A 13 -33.37 -6.14 -4.08
CA LEU A 13 -32.04 -5.54 -4.05
C LEU A 13 -31.09 -6.23 -3.04
N ALA A 14 -31.65 -6.77 -1.93
CA ALA A 14 -30.82 -7.50 -0.97
C ALA A 14 -30.25 -8.77 -1.60
N ALA A 15 -31.05 -9.51 -2.38
CA ALA A 15 -30.60 -10.66 -3.13
C ALA A 15 -29.55 -10.29 -4.20
N VAL A 16 -29.71 -9.15 -4.86
CA VAL A 16 -28.75 -8.63 -5.86
C VAL A 16 -27.43 -8.29 -5.19
N VAL A 17 -27.42 -7.49 -4.14
CA VAL A 17 -26.22 -7.11 -3.39
C VAL A 17 -25.50 -8.36 -2.84
N ARG A 18 -26.26 -9.29 -2.28
CA ARG A 18 -25.71 -10.57 -1.80
C ARG A 18 -25.05 -11.37 -2.92
N ALA A 19 -25.66 -11.44 -4.09
CA ALA A 19 -25.12 -12.16 -5.23
C ALA A 19 -23.80 -11.54 -5.71
N ILE A 20 -23.72 -10.21 -5.78
CA ILE A 20 -22.50 -9.49 -6.17
C ILE A 20 -21.37 -9.74 -5.16
N LEU A 21 -21.66 -9.54 -3.87
CA LEU A 21 -20.65 -9.63 -2.82
C LEU A 21 -20.16 -11.06 -2.53
N LEU A 22 -20.97 -12.07 -2.86
CA LEU A 22 -20.64 -13.49 -2.64
C LEU A 22 -20.26 -14.22 -3.93
N ASP A 23 -20.17 -13.51 -5.04
CA ASP A 23 -19.76 -14.11 -6.31
C ASP A 23 -18.35 -14.72 -6.19
N ALA A 24 -18.12 -15.81 -6.91
CA ALA A 24 -16.84 -16.50 -6.90
C ALA A 24 -15.70 -15.60 -7.44
N GLU A 25 -16.00 -14.69 -8.37
CA GLU A 25 -15.04 -13.71 -8.86
C GLU A 25 -14.65 -12.71 -7.78
N ALA A 26 -15.60 -12.31 -6.92
CA ALA A 26 -15.35 -11.38 -5.82
C ALA A 26 -14.61 -12.02 -4.63
N ARG A 27 -14.85 -13.31 -4.36
CA ARG A 27 -14.37 -14.00 -3.15
C ARG A 27 -13.60 -15.30 -3.39
N GLY A 28 -13.59 -15.78 -4.63
CA GLY A 28 -13.00 -17.07 -4.97
C GLY A 28 -11.47 -17.06 -5.15
N PRO A 29 -10.92 -18.19 -5.59
CA PRO A 29 -9.48 -18.39 -5.77
C PRO A 29 -8.89 -17.56 -6.92
N THR A 30 -9.70 -16.90 -7.72
CA THR A 30 -9.25 -15.99 -8.79
C THR A 30 -8.31 -14.90 -8.28
N LYS A 31 -8.42 -14.52 -6.99
CA LYS A 31 -7.50 -13.56 -6.33
C LYS A 31 -6.04 -14.03 -6.29
N THR A 32 -5.78 -15.31 -6.47
CA THR A 32 -4.43 -15.88 -6.51
C THR A 32 -3.92 -16.06 -7.95
N ALA A 33 -4.73 -15.75 -8.96
CA ALA A 33 -4.30 -15.81 -10.35
C ALA A 33 -3.17 -14.79 -10.60
N PRO A 34 -2.18 -15.14 -11.44
CA PRO A 34 -1.03 -14.25 -11.71
C PRO A 34 -1.40 -12.89 -12.31
N ASP A 35 -2.51 -12.84 -13.03
CA ASP A 35 -3.06 -11.67 -13.71
C ASP A 35 -4.14 -10.95 -12.91
N PHE A 36 -4.44 -11.40 -11.69
CA PHE A 36 -5.41 -10.77 -10.81
C PHE A 36 -4.77 -9.66 -9.96
N GLY A 37 -5.50 -8.58 -9.81
CA GLY A 37 -5.13 -7.43 -8.98
C GLY A 37 -5.01 -6.14 -9.79
N HIS A 38 -4.75 -5.07 -9.09
CA HIS A 38 -4.50 -3.77 -9.72
C HIS A 38 -3.39 -3.03 -9.00
N LEU A 39 -2.68 -2.17 -9.72
CA LEU A 39 -1.63 -1.35 -9.14
C LEU A 39 -2.25 -0.33 -8.17
N LYS A 40 -1.80 -0.30 -6.93
CA LYS A 40 -2.27 0.69 -5.96
C LYS A 40 -1.97 2.10 -6.47
N GLU A 41 -2.98 2.94 -6.43
CA GLU A 41 -2.82 4.36 -6.70
C GLU A 41 -1.94 5.04 -5.64
N PRO A 42 -1.23 6.13 -5.97
CA PRO A 42 -0.41 6.88 -4.99
C PRO A 42 -1.15 7.22 -3.70
N VAL A 43 -2.40 7.66 -3.80
CA VAL A 43 -3.25 7.95 -2.63
C VAL A 43 -3.49 6.70 -1.79
N LEU A 44 -3.68 5.53 -2.40
CA LEU A 44 -3.89 4.27 -1.68
C LEU A 44 -2.61 3.79 -0.99
N ILE A 45 -1.43 4.01 -1.57
CA ILE A 45 -0.17 3.70 -0.91
C ILE A 45 -0.02 4.54 0.37
N VAL A 46 -0.22 5.86 0.26
CA VAL A 46 -0.08 6.79 1.39
C VAL A 46 -1.08 6.47 2.49
N THR A 47 -2.37 6.42 2.15
CA THR A 47 -3.42 6.19 3.15
C THR A 47 -3.36 4.80 3.75
N GLY A 48 -2.94 3.80 2.95
CA GLY A 48 -2.71 2.43 3.40
C GLY A 48 -1.59 2.37 4.44
N LEU A 49 -0.45 2.99 4.17
CA LEU A 49 0.67 3.04 5.12
C LEU A 49 0.30 3.79 6.41
N ILE A 50 -0.35 4.95 6.30
CA ILE A 50 -0.77 5.72 7.47
C ILE A 50 -1.70 4.88 8.36
N ARG A 51 -2.68 4.21 7.79
CA ARG A 51 -3.62 3.35 8.54
C ARG A 51 -2.95 2.13 9.14
N ALA A 52 -2.17 1.39 8.34
CA ALA A 52 -1.52 0.15 8.79
C ALA A 52 -0.49 0.41 9.90
N LEU A 53 0.18 1.55 9.86
CA LEU A 53 1.26 1.91 10.79
C LEU A 53 0.83 2.91 11.86
N SER A 54 -0.48 3.02 12.12
CA SER A 54 -1.06 3.92 13.13
C SER A 54 -0.58 5.37 12.99
N GLY A 55 -0.30 5.79 11.76
CA GLY A 55 0.26 7.10 11.47
C GLY A 55 -0.71 8.24 11.77
N VAL A 56 -0.16 9.42 11.99
CA VAL A 56 -0.90 10.68 12.12
C VAL A 56 -0.58 11.59 10.95
N THR A 57 -1.57 12.35 10.50
CA THR A 57 -1.41 13.27 9.37
C THR A 57 -2.42 14.41 9.45
N ASP A 58 -2.01 15.60 9.02
CA ASP A 58 -2.88 16.72 8.70
C ASP A 58 -3.23 16.80 7.19
N GLY A 59 -2.62 15.95 6.38
CA GLY A 59 -2.81 15.92 4.92
C GLY A 59 -2.11 17.03 4.14
N ALA A 60 -1.60 18.05 4.80
CA ALA A 60 -1.17 19.31 4.16
C ALA A 60 -0.11 19.16 3.06
N ASN A 61 0.84 18.24 3.23
CA ASN A 61 1.89 17.99 2.24
C ASN A 61 1.58 16.80 1.31
N LEU A 62 0.62 15.97 1.67
CA LEU A 62 0.36 14.72 0.94
C LEU A 62 -0.25 14.96 -0.44
N GLU A 63 -1.02 16.03 -0.60
CA GLU A 63 -1.60 16.43 -1.89
C GLU A 63 -0.50 16.70 -2.93
N VAL A 64 0.52 17.47 -2.58
CA VAL A 64 1.64 17.76 -3.48
C VAL A 64 2.47 16.51 -3.75
N VAL A 65 2.73 15.72 -2.72
CA VAL A 65 3.55 14.50 -2.82
C VAL A 65 2.90 13.48 -3.76
N THR A 66 1.60 13.23 -3.62
CA THR A 66 0.87 12.33 -4.53
C THR A 66 0.68 12.95 -5.91
N GLY A 67 0.60 14.28 -6.00
CA GLY A 67 0.59 15.03 -7.25
C GLY A 67 1.84 14.79 -8.09
N ASN A 68 3.02 14.76 -7.46
CA ASN A 68 4.29 14.43 -8.12
C ASN A 68 4.35 12.98 -8.64
N LEU A 69 3.43 12.14 -8.17
CA LEU A 69 3.26 10.76 -8.65
C LEU A 69 2.13 10.61 -9.68
N GLY A 70 1.61 11.74 -10.19
CA GLY A 70 0.55 11.77 -11.19
C GLY A 70 -0.87 11.75 -10.62
N GLN A 71 -1.04 11.84 -9.28
CA GLN A 71 -2.36 11.81 -8.65
C GLN A 71 -2.50 12.90 -7.58
N ARG A 72 -2.78 14.13 -8.01
CA ARG A 72 -3.08 15.23 -7.11
C ARG A 72 -4.55 15.20 -6.70
N PRO A 73 -4.89 14.88 -5.43
CA PRO A 73 -6.28 14.82 -4.98
C PRO A 73 -7.07 16.09 -5.33
N TYR A 74 -8.30 15.92 -5.80
CA TYR A 74 -9.22 16.97 -6.25
C TYR A 74 -8.82 17.74 -7.53
N TYR A 75 -7.72 17.36 -8.19
CA TYR A 75 -7.24 18.00 -9.41
C TYR A 75 -7.12 16.98 -10.55
N SER A 76 -8.17 16.18 -10.76
CA SER A 76 -8.18 15.23 -11.88
C SER A 76 -8.13 15.98 -13.23
N PRO A 77 -7.26 15.54 -14.17
CA PRO A 77 -7.08 16.23 -15.45
C PRO A 77 -8.24 16.01 -16.41
N THR A 78 -9.05 14.98 -16.21
CA THR A 78 -10.18 14.63 -17.08
C THR A 78 -11.38 14.14 -16.29
N VAL A 79 -12.53 14.00 -16.97
CA VAL A 79 -13.75 13.36 -16.41
C VAL A 79 -13.54 11.87 -16.08
N PHE A 80 -12.49 11.25 -16.62
CA PHE A 80 -12.08 9.87 -16.35
C PHE A 80 -11.07 9.77 -15.22
N ASN A 81 -10.95 10.80 -14.39
CA ASN A 81 -10.00 10.86 -13.29
C ASN A 81 -8.55 11.07 -13.79
N TYR A 82 -7.56 10.35 -13.28
CA TYR A 82 -6.13 10.53 -13.54
C TYR A 82 -5.60 9.65 -14.67
N PHE A 83 -6.36 8.64 -15.08
CA PHE A 83 -5.98 7.68 -16.12
C PHE A 83 -7.23 7.21 -16.86
N MET A 84 -7.04 6.83 -18.12
CA MET A 84 -8.14 6.34 -18.96
C MET A 84 -8.54 4.93 -18.53
N PRO A 85 -9.86 4.61 -18.51
CA PRO A 85 -10.35 3.31 -18.05
C PRO A 85 -9.94 2.13 -18.93
N ASP A 86 -9.55 2.39 -20.17
CA ASP A 86 -9.11 1.41 -21.15
C ASP A 86 -7.58 1.32 -21.28
N ALA A 87 -6.82 2.01 -20.41
CA ALA A 87 -5.37 1.94 -20.41
C ALA A 87 -4.91 0.52 -20.07
N LYS A 88 -3.83 0.10 -20.73
CA LYS A 88 -3.28 -1.26 -20.60
C LYS A 88 -1.99 -1.26 -19.81
N VAL A 89 -1.72 -2.38 -19.18
CA VAL A 89 -0.38 -2.67 -18.64
C VAL A 89 0.61 -2.66 -19.80
N PRO A 90 1.69 -1.87 -19.75
CA PRO A 90 2.65 -1.75 -20.83
C PRO A 90 3.17 -3.10 -21.36
N GLY A 91 3.10 -3.29 -22.66
CA GLY A 91 3.56 -4.53 -23.32
C GLY A 91 2.59 -5.71 -23.23
N THR A 92 1.37 -5.52 -22.71
CA THR A 92 0.37 -6.59 -22.57
C THR A 92 -0.99 -6.22 -23.16
N ALA A 93 -1.92 -7.17 -23.21
CA ALA A 93 -3.33 -6.93 -23.54
C ALA A 93 -4.19 -6.68 -22.29
N ILE A 94 -3.63 -6.82 -21.09
CA ILE A 94 -4.33 -6.70 -19.81
C ILE A 94 -4.68 -5.24 -19.56
N LEU A 95 -5.91 -4.97 -19.14
CA LEU A 95 -6.31 -3.65 -18.69
C LEU A 95 -5.69 -3.37 -17.32
N GLY A 96 -5.10 -2.20 -17.17
CA GLY A 96 -4.49 -1.72 -15.94
C GLY A 96 -4.48 -0.19 -15.95
N PRO A 97 -5.65 0.44 -15.73
CA PRO A 97 -5.82 1.90 -15.83
C PRO A 97 -4.78 2.68 -15.03
N GLU A 98 -4.44 2.23 -13.84
CA GLU A 98 -3.49 2.87 -12.94
C GLU A 98 -2.05 2.96 -13.52
N PHE A 99 -1.74 2.12 -14.50
CA PHE A 99 -0.47 2.20 -15.22
C PHE A 99 -0.37 3.45 -16.11
N GLY A 100 -1.49 4.13 -16.40
CA GLY A 100 -1.49 5.40 -17.12
C GLY A 100 -0.68 6.51 -16.42
N ILE A 101 -0.53 6.43 -15.08
CA ILE A 101 0.31 7.34 -14.29
C ILE A 101 1.57 6.68 -13.73
N HIS A 102 1.85 5.44 -14.13
CA HIS A 102 3.03 4.69 -13.67
C HIS A 102 4.13 4.71 -14.73
N THR A 103 4.94 5.74 -14.67
CA THR A 103 6.12 5.93 -15.54
C THR A 103 7.40 5.54 -14.78
N THR A 104 8.54 5.49 -15.47
CA THR A 104 9.84 5.27 -14.82
C THR A 104 10.11 6.29 -13.71
N VAL A 105 9.74 7.55 -13.92
CA VAL A 105 9.90 8.62 -12.92
C VAL A 105 9.01 8.40 -11.72
N THR A 106 7.72 8.10 -11.94
CA THR A 106 6.78 7.89 -10.84
C THR A 106 7.02 6.57 -10.11
N ALA A 107 7.60 5.56 -10.76
CA ALA A 107 8.03 4.33 -10.11
C ALA A 107 9.12 4.59 -9.07
N ILE A 108 10.16 5.33 -9.44
CA ILE A 108 11.20 5.78 -8.50
C ILE A 108 10.59 6.70 -7.44
N GLY A 109 9.71 7.60 -7.85
CA GLY A 109 8.99 8.50 -6.94
C GLY A 109 8.19 7.76 -5.86
N ARG A 110 7.59 6.62 -6.19
CA ARG A 110 6.87 5.76 -5.21
C ARG A 110 7.82 5.20 -4.15
N ALA A 111 8.98 4.71 -4.54
CA ALA A 111 9.98 4.22 -3.59
C ALA A 111 10.50 5.36 -2.69
N ASN A 112 10.73 6.54 -3.25
CA ASN A 112 11.12 7.74 -2.49
C ASN A 112 10.01 8.21 -1.54
N LEU A 113 8.74 8.14 -1.93
CA LEU A 113 7.61 8.43 -1.07
C LEU A 113 7.58 7.49 0.15
N VAL A 114 7.72 6.18 -0.08
CA VAL A 114 7.76 5.19 1.01
C VAL A 114 8.96 5.46 1.91
N TYR A 115 10.13 5.75 1.33
CA TYR A 115 11.33 6.11 2.09
C TYR A 115 11.08 7.34 2.99
N ALA A 116 10.57 8.42 2.43
CA ALA A 116 10.29 9.64 3.17
C ALA A 116 9.33 9.38 4.34
N LEU A 117 8.22 8.67 4.11
CA LEU A 117 7.24 8.34 5.13
C LEU A 117 7.85 7.49 6.26
N VAL A 118 8.65 6.46 5.92
CA VAL A 118 9.20 5.49 6.89
C VAL A 118 10.37 6.08 7.69
N TYR A 119 11.23 6.88 7.03
CA TYR A 119 12.46 7.36 7.67
C TYR A 119 12.33 8.73 8.34
N GLY A 120 11.43 9.58 7.91
CA GLY A 120 11.31 10.93 8.47
C GLY A 120 9.89 11.47 8.63
N GLY A 121 8.99 10.99 7.79
CA GLY A 121 7.68 11.62 7.62
C GLY A 121 7.78 12.93 6.84
N TYR A 122 6.71 13.71 6.89
CA TYR A 122 6.64 15.06 6.32
C TYR A 122 6.45 16.07 7.43
N ALA A 123 7.32 17.06 7.48
CA ALA A 123 7.25 18.15 8.45
C ALA A 123 5.94 18.95 8.31
N PRO A 124 5.48 19.60 9.37
CA PRO A 124 4.35 20.52 9.29
C PRO A 124 4.56 21.60 8.23
N ASN A 125 3.51 21.94 7.49
CA ASN A 125 3.54 23.11 6.62
C ASN A 125 3.43 24.38 7.47
N THR A 126 4.50 25.12 7.60
CA THR A 126 4.58 26.30 8.45
C THR A 126 3.67 27.46 8.02
N THR A 127 3.13 27.43 6.79
CA THR A 127 2.19 28.44 6.30
C THR A 127 0.75 28.15 6.74
N ILE A 128 0.48 26.95 7.25
CA ILE A 128 -0.83 26.53 7.72
C ILE A 128 -0.81 26.53 9.24
N PRO A 129 -1.58 27.42 9.90
CA PRO A 129 -1.73 27.38 11.35
C PRO A 129 -2.23 26.00 11.80
N THR A 130 -1.68 25.49 12.90
CA THR A 130 -2.03 24.18 13.46
C THR A 130 -1.59 22.95 12.67
N ALA A 131 -0.82 23.08 11.56
CA ALA A 131 -0.27 21.95 10.85
C ALA A 131 0.61 21.08 11.77
N THR A 132 0.45 19.76 11.69
CA THR A 132 1.19 18.78 12.51
C THR A 132 2.12 17.89 11.69
N GLY A 133 1.99 17.93 10.36
CA GLY A 133 2.76 17.08 9.45
C GLY A 133 2.24 15.63 9.40
N THR A 134 3.06 14.75 8.85
CA THR A 134 2.73 13.33 8.69
C THR A 134 3.83 12.47 9.29
N ARG A 135 3.48 11.51 10.14
CA ARG A 135 4.42 10.57 10.76
C ARG A 135 3.80 9.19 10.87
N LEU A 136 4.64 8.16 10.72
CA LEU A 136 4.30 6.76 10.95
C LEU A 136 4.91 6.28 12.26
N PHE A 137 4.29 5.28 12.88
CA PHE A 137 4.76 4.69 14.13
C PHE A 137 5.13 3.22 13.92
N LEU A 138 6.34 2.85 14.33
CA LEU A 138 6.93 1.54 14.07
C LEU A 138 7.20 0.72 15.34
N GLN A 139 6.77 1.21 16.51
CA GLN A 139 7.04 0.59 17.81
C GLN A 139 6.64 -0.88 17.89
N GLN A 140 5.56 -1.26 17.21
CA GLN A 140 5.10 -2.64 17.13
C GLN A 140 6.13 -3.59 16.48
N PHE A 141 7.02 -3.08 15.63
CA PHE A 141 8.08 -3.83 15.01
C PHE A 141 9.41 -3.72 15.77
N GLU A 142 9.66 -2.54 16.37
CA GLU A 142 10.88 -2.28 17.15
C GLU A 142 11.05 -3.26 18.30
N SER A 143 9.95 -3.69 18.93
CA SER A 143 9.95 -4.72 19.98
C SER A 143 10.42 -6.09 19.49
N LEU A 144 10.40 -6.35 18.19
CA LEU A 144 10.84 -7.60 17.55
C LEU A 144 12.25 -7.49 16.94
N ALA A 145 12.97 -6.39 17.18
CA ALA A 145 14.24 -6.12 16.50
C ALA A 145 15.37 -7.13 16.82
N ASP A 146 15.27 -7.83 17.94
CA ASP A 146 16.18 -8.92 18.29
C ASP A 146 15.92 -10.21 17.50
N ASN A 147 14.73 -10.33 16.86
CA ASN A 147 14.34 -11.45 16.02
C ASN A 147 13.83 -10.94 14.65
N PRO A 148 14.73 -10.66 13.69
CA PRO A 148 14.37 -10.14 12.37
C PRO A 148 13.37 -11.00 11.59
N ALA A 149 13.39 -12.32 11.75
CA ALA A 149 12.42 -13.19 11.09
C ALA A 149 11.00 -12.94 11.62
N ALA A 150 10.82 -12.89 12.94
CA ALA A 150 9.54 -12.56 13.54
C ALA A 150 9.08 -11.14 13.17
N MET A 151 10.02 -10.18 13.11
CA MET A 151 9.72 -8.81 12.67
C MET A 151 9.18 -8.79 11.24
N VAL A 152 9.84 -9.45 10.28
CA VAL A 152 9.41 -9.48 8.88
C VAL A 152 8.05 -10.15 8.74
N THR A 153 7.81 -11.26 9.46
CA THR A 153 6.50 -11.90 9.50
C THR A 153 5.42 -10.95 10.03
N GLN A 154 5.70 -10.19 11.09
CA GLN A 154 4.75 -9.21 11.62
C GLN A 154 4.51 -8.06 10.64
N VAL A 155 5.54 -7.56 9.96
CA VAL A 155 5.40 -6.55 8.90
C VAL A 155 4.50 -7.09 7.77
N ASN A 156 4.67 -8.35 7.35
CA ASN A 156 3.83 -9.00 6.36
C ASN A 156 2.36 -9.04 6.83
N GLN A 157 2.10 -9.45 8.07
CA GLN A 157 0.74 -9.47 8.61
C GLN A 157 0.07 -8.09 8.58
N VAL A 158 0.81 -7.05 8.96
CA VAL A 158 0.27 -5.68 9.06
C VAL A 158 0.10 -5.03 7.68
N LEU A 159 1.05 -5.18 6.78
CA LEU A 159 1.05 -4.50 5.47
C LEU A 159 0.34 -5.27 4.37
N ALA A 160 0.47 -6.59 4.37
CA ALA A 160 -0.01 -7.45 3.28
C ALA A 160 -1.00 -8.53 3.74
N GLY A 161 -1.46 -8.50 4.99
CA GLY A 161 -2.38 -9.51 5.52
C GLY A 161 -1.83 -10.94 5.49
N GLY A 162 -0.51 -11.09 5.55
CA GLY A 162 0.18 -12.37 5.45
C GLY A 162 0.33 -12.91 4.02
N GLN A 163 0.00 -12.11 3.01
CA GLN A 163 0.01 -12.54 1.60
C GLN A 163 1.28 -12.13 0.84
N PHE A 164 2.27 -11.55 1.52
CA PHE A 164 3.55 -11.25 0.89
C PHE A 164 4.26 -12.57 0.51
N PRO A 165 4.92 -12.65 -0.68
CA PRO A 165 5.50 -13.91 -1.14
C PRO A 165 6.53 -14.45 -0.17
N ALA A 166 6.32 -15.66 0.32
CA ALA A 166 7.21 -16.33 1.28
C ALA A 166 8.66 -16.47 0.76
N ALA A 167 8.83 -16.55 -0.56
CA ALA A 167 10.15 -16.61 -1.18
C ALA A 167 10.97 -15.31 -1.03
N LEU A 168 10.32 -14.16 -0.80
CA LEU A 168 10.99 -12.87 -0.67
C LEU A 168 11.30 -12.50 0.80
N GLU A 169 10.59 -13.06 1.76
CA GLU A 169 10.80 -12.77 3.18
C GLU A 169 12.27 -13.02 3.62
N PRO A 170 12.95 -14.12 3.25
CA PRO A 170 14.34 -14.34 3.62
C PRO A 170 15.30 -13.24 3.13
N THR A 171 15.01 -12.65 1.97
CA THR A 171 15.81 -11.53 1.44
C THR A 171 15.67 -10.28 2.33
N ILE A 172 14.43 -9.98 2.76
CA ILE A 172 14.19 -8.87 3.69
C ILE A 172 14.83 -9.16 5.05
N VAL A 173 14.73 -10.39 5.58
CA VAL A 173 15.40 -10.81 6.83
C VAL A 173 16.89 -10.61 6.73
N THR A 174 17.52 -10.99 5.60
CA THR A 174 18.95 -10.80 5.37
C THR A 174 19.33 -9.32 5.41
N ALA A 175 18.55 -8.45 4.77
CA ALA A 175 18.79 -7.00 4.78
C ALA A 175 18.63 -6.40 6.19
N VAL A 176 17.62 -6.83 6.95
CA VAL A 176 17.43 -6.41 8.34
C VAL A 176 18.59 -6.86 9.24
N ASN A 177 19.09 -8.10 9.05
CA ASN A 177 20.24 -8.60 9.79
C ASN A 177 21.53 -7.83 9.47
N ALA A 178 21.66 -7.29 8.25
CA ALA A 178 22.81 -6.48 7.86
C ALA A 178 22.84 -5.11 8.58
N VAL A 179 21.72 -4.67 9.14
CA VAL A 179 21.68 -3.51 10.03
C VAL A 179 22.36 -3.90 11.34
N ALA A 180 23.53 -3.29 11.61
CA ALA A 180 24.35 -3.59 12.77
C ALA A 180 23.55 -3.48 14.07
N ALA A 181 23.78 -4.42 14.99
CA ALA A 181 23.16 -4.43 16.29
C ALA A 181 24.19 -4.76 17.36
N SER A 182 24.18 -4.02 18.45
CA SER A 182 24.93 -4.32 19.67
C SER A 182 24.18 -5.33 20.55
N SER A 183 24.83 -5.83 21.58
CA SER A 183 24.19 -6.64 22.62
C SER A 183 24.41 -5.97 23.99
N PRO A 184 23.36 -5.43 24.60
CA PRO A 184 21.96 -5.34 24.10
C PRO A 184 21.79 -4.38 22.90
N ILE A 185 20.76 -4.64 22.09
CA ILE A 185 20.42 -3.79 20.95
C ILE A 185 19.91 -2.41 21.44
N THR A 186 20.39 -1.34 20.82
CA THR A 186 19.95 0.03 21.18
C THR A 186 18.64 0.42 20.50
N ASP A 187 17.92 1.41 21.02
CA ASP A 187 16.67 1.90 20.44
C ASP A 187 16.86 2.41 19.01
N GLY A 188 17.97 3.11 18.73
CA GLY A 188 18.28 3.56 17.37
C GLY A 188 18.47 2.39 16.39
N GLN A 189 19.05 1.28 16.84
CA GLN A 189 19.21 0.06 16.03
C GLN A 189 17.88 -0.68 15.86
N ARG A 190 17.00 -0.68 16.88
CA ARG A 190 15.63 -1.22 16.79
C ARG A 190 14.85 -0.47 15.72
N THR A 191 14.84 0.85 15.79
CA THR A 191 14.19 1.71 14.82
C THR A 191 14.76 1.52 13.41
N ALA A 192 16.07 1.42 13.26
CA ALA A 192 16.72 1.22 11.96
C ALA A 192 16.30 -0.11 11.32
N ARG A 193 16.25 -1.22 12.09
CA ARG A 193 15.78 -2.52 11.63
C ARG A 193 14.32 -2.51 11.23
N ALA A 194 13.45 -1.90 12.05
CA ALA A 194 12.03 -1.76 11.75
C ALA A 194 11.79 -0.95 10.47
N ARG A 195 12.49 0.17 10.29
CA ARG A 195 12.46 0.96 9.07
C ARG A 195 12.89 0.17 7.83
N MET A 196 13.97 -0.58 7.93
CA MET A 196 14.46 -1.42 6.83
C MET A 196 13.41 -2.44 6.40
N ALA A 197 12.82 -3.18 7.34
CA ALA A 197 11.80 -4.18 7.05
C ALA A 197 10.57 -3.57 6.38
N VAL A 198 10.03 -2.49 6.94
CA VAL A 198 8.85 -1.80 6.42
C VAL A 198 9.14 -1.18 5.05
N TYR A 199 10.28 -0.52 4.88
CA TYR A 199 10.65 0.11 3.61
C TYR A 199 10.78 -0.91 2.48
N LEU A 200 11.52 -1.99 2.70
CA LEU A 200 11.72 -3.01 1.66
C LEU A 200 10.40 -3.67 1.26
N MET A 201 9.55 -4.00 2.22
CA MET A 201 8.25 -4.58 1.90
C MET A 201 7.33 -3.59 1.19
N ALA A 202 7.17 -2.38 1.71
CA ALA A 202 6.25 -1.39 1.18
C ALA A 202 6.68 -0.81 -0.19
N SER A 203 7.99 -0.79 -0.49
CA SER A 203 8.49 -0.39 -1.80
C SER A 203 8.51 -1.50 -2.84
N SER A 204 8.27 -2.76 -2.41
CA SER A 204 8.26 -3.90 -3.33
C SER A 204 7.06 -3.86 -4.28
N TYR A 205 7.22 -4.50 -5.43
CA TYR A 205 6.14 -4.72 -6.39
C TYR A 205 4.94 -5.46 -5.75
N ASP A 206 5.22 -6.49 -4.97
CA ASP A 206 4.18 -7.32 -4.37
C ASP A 206 3.26 -6.57 -3.40
N TYR A 207 3.80 -5.60 -2.67
CA TYR A 207 2.98 -4.71 -1.84
C TYR A 207 2.21 -3.69 -2.67
N GLN A 208 2.79 -3.21 -3.79
CA GLN A 208 2.17 -2.16 -4.60
C GLN A 208 1.02 -2.66 -5.48
N VAL A 209 0.88 -3.96 -5.65
CA VAL A 209 -0.29 -4.57 -6.31
C VAL A 209 -1.29 -5.02 -5.24
N GLN A 210 -2.52 -4.54 -5.36
CA GLN A 210 -3.63 -4.98 -4.50
C GLN A 210 -4.29 -6.20 -5.14
N ARG A 211 -4.33 -7.28 -4.39
CA ARG A 211 -4.99 -8.55 -4.75
C ARG A 211 -6.21 -8.81 -3.90
#